data_8346cee5c708fadd5549eb631554d48f
#
_entry.id   8346cee5c708fadd5549eb631554d48f
#
_cell.length_a   1.000
_cell.length_b   1.000
_cell.length_c   1.000
_cell.angle_alpha   90.00
_cell.angle_beta   90.00
_cell.angle_gamma   90.00
#
_symmetry.space_group_name_H-M   'P 1'
#
loop_
_entity.id
_entity.type
_entity.pdbx_description
1 polymer ?
#
loop_
_entity_poly.entity_id
_entity_poly.type
_entity_poly.pdbx_seq_one_letter_code
_entity_poly.pdbx_strand_id
1 'polypeptide(L)'
;NQVAEEVEKVHPDVYIHTFAYLYCRKPPLHVKPRHNVIIRLCGIENCFAHPMDTCGCQISAVDVQAGVSADFHGNRQDINPFVEDLKGWAAICDNLYIWDYTTNYANYLQPFPNLKVLQANLQLFQTYGVKGVFAQGNFAHGQTSALAQLKIYLLGKLLWNPDTPLDGLIHAFCHGYYGPAGDVMTQYALLWKEAAGQHHASIYDPPTAPYLDDDTLSQANKLMEQAETLAAQQPFNDRVQREKLSLRYVALVRQALDTPGRDAAIDAFAQDARRLGITEVFERKAFDASIDFLKKTPLRISRLGVQSISYPL
;
A
#
# COMPACT_ATOMS: atom_id res chain seq x y z
N ASN A 1 -2.02 -17.48 -25.98
CA ASN A 1 -3.05 -17.75 -27.01
C ASN A 1 -3.36 -19.25 -27.16
N GLN A 2 -2.37 -20.16 -27.32
CA GLN A 2 -2.60 -21.60 -27.52
C GLN A 2 -3.48 -22.23 -26.44
N VAL A 3 -3.17 -22.00 -25.14
CA VAL A 3 -4.01 -22.50 -24.04
C VAL A 3 -5.44 -21.95 -24.13
N ALA A 4 -5.60 -20.66 -24.40
CA ALA A 4 -6.92 -20.04 -24.54
C ALA A 4 -7.73 -20.62 -25.70
N GLU A 5 -7.07 -20.97 -26.79
CA GLU A 5 -7.68 -21.62 -27.94
C GLU A 5 -8.16 -23.05 -27.65
N GLU A 6 -7.36 -23.84 -26.94
CA GLU A 6 -7.77 -25.20 -26.55
C GLU A 6 -8.90 -25.20 -25.51
N VAL A 7 -8.84 -24.27 -24.51
CA VAL A 7 -9.91 -24.14 -23.52
C VAL A 7 -11.22 -23.72 -24.16
N GLU A 8 -11.20 -22.80 -25.12
CA GLU A 8 -12.40 -22.31 -25.80
C GLU A 8 -13.18 -23.41 -26.54
N LYS A 9 -12.50 -24.46 -27.04
CA LYS A 9 -13.16 -25.59 -27.72
C LYS A 9 -14.13 -26.34 -26.85
N VAL A 10 -13.89 -26.36 -25.54
CA VAL A 10 -14.68 -27.10 -24.52
C VAL A 10 -15.47 -26.13 -23.61
N HIS A 11 -14.93 -24.95 -23.38
CA HIS A 11 -15.48 -23.92 -22.48
C HIS A 11 -15.44 -22.54 -23.16
N PRO A 12 -16.37 -22.24 -24.08
CA PRO A 12 -16.32 -21.02 -24.91
C PRO A 12 -16.56 -19.72 -24.13
N ASP A 13 -17.10 -19.79 -22.93
CA ASP A 13 -17.39 -18.68 -22.02
C ASP A 13 -16.29 -18.44 -20.97
N VAL A 14 -15.21 -19.26 -20.99
CA VAL A 14 -14.12 -19.16 -20.00
C VAL A 14 -12.99 -18.30 -20.53
N TYR A 15 -12.50 -17.42 -19.67
CA TYR A 15 -11.34 -16.57 -19.93
C TYR A 15 -10.07 -17.13 -19.30
N ILE A 16 -8.96 -17.00 -20.02
CA ILE A 16 -7.63 -17.36 -19.53
C ILE A 16 -6.92 -16.10 -19.04
N HIS A 17 -6.54 -16.09 -17.77
CA HIS A 17 -5.91 -14.95 -17.13
C HIS A 17 -4.39 -15.11 -17.08
N THR A 18 -3.65 -14.08 -17.50
CA THR A 18 -2.17 -14.05 -17.43
C THR A 18 -1.67 -12.71 -16.96
N PHE A 19 -0.42 -12.68 -16.47
CA PHE A 19 0.22 -11.46 -15.96
C PHE A 19 1.07 -10.79 -17.02
N ALA A 20 1.07 -9.45 -16.98
CA ALA A 20 2.08 -8.60 -17.57
C ALA A 20 2.84 -7.92 -16.40
N TYR A 21 4.00 -8.46 -16.03
CA TYR A 21 4.69 -8.15 -14.77
C TYR A 21 6.21 -8.04 -14.98
N LEU A 22 6.84 -7.03 -14.40
CA LEU A 22 8.28 -6.79 -14.47
C LEU A 22 8.82 -6.89 -15.91
N TYR A 23 9.73 -7.83 -16.18
CA TYR A 23 10.38 -7.98 -17.48
C TYR A 23 9.44 -8.36 -18.64
N CYS A 24 8.26 -8.91 -18.38
CA CYS A 24 7.25 -9.23 -19.40
C CYS A 24 6.05 -8.25 -19.39
N ARG A 25 6.16 -7.09 -18.71
CA ARG A 25 5.06 -6.13 -18.62
C ARG A 25 4.76 -5.43 -19.94
N LYS A 26 5.78 -5.19 -20.76
CA LYS A 26 5.61 -4.53 -22.06
C LYS A 26 4.70 -5.32 -23.02
N PRO A 27 3.81 -4.64 -23.76
CA PRO A 27 3.00 -5.31 -24.75
C PRO A 27 3.88 -5.91 -25.87
N PRO A 28 3.50 -7.08 -26.43
CA PRO A 28 4.24 -7.72 -27.49
C PRO A 28 4.12 -6.95 -28.80
N LEU A 29 5.16 -6.99 -29.64
CA LEU A 29 5.22 -6.26 -30.90
C LEU A 29 4.40 -6.93 -32.03
N HIS A 30 4.28 -8.27 -32.01
CA HIS A 30 3.79 -9.03 -33.15
C HIS A 30 2.59 -9.94 -32.85
N VAL A 31 2.21 -10.07 -31.57
CA VAL A 31 1.14 -10.98 -31.14
C VAL A 31 0.07 -10.18 -30.42
N LYS A 32 -1.21 -10.43 -30.76
CA LYS A 32 -2.33 -9.90 -29.99
C LYS A 32 -2.92 -10.99 -29.11
N PRO A 33 -3.40 -10.67 -27.91
CA PRO A 33 -4.19 -11.59 -27.09
C PRO A 33 -5.46 -12.00 -27.85
N ARG A 34 -5.91 -13.24 -27.65
CA ARG A 34 -7.24 -13.67 -28.09
C ARG A 34 -8.31 -12.96 -27.26
N HIS A 35 -9.53 -12.90 -27.80
CA HIS A 35 -10.68 -12.27 -27.13
C HIS A 35 -11.00 -12.87 -25.75
N ASN A 36 -10.66 -14.13 -25.51
CA ASN A 36 -10.85 -14.81 -24.22
C ASN A 36 -9.58 -14.82 -23.34
N VAL A 37 -8.62 -13.92 -23.59
CA VAL A 37 -7.46 -13.72 -22.72
C VAL A 37 -7.62 -12.42 -21.94
N ILE A 38 -7.44 -12.50 -20.61
CA ILE A 38 -7.36 -11.34 -19.72
C ILE A 38 -5.88 -11.08 -19.43
N ILE A 39 -5.43 -9.87 -19.71
CA ILE A 39 -4.09 -9.40 -19.35
C ILE A 39 -4.18 -8.59 -18.05
N ARG A 40 -3.46 -9.02 -17.03
CA ARG A 40 -3.35 -8.31 -15.75
C ARG A 40 -2.00 -7.63 -15.64
N LEU A 41 -2.00 -6.29 -15.73
CA LEU A 41 -0.79 -5.48 -15.56
C LEU A 41 -0.51 -5.26 -14.08
N CYS A 42 0.75 -5.43 -13.68
CA CYS A 42 1.22 -5.24 -12.33
C CYS A 42 2.18 -4.06 -12.27
N GLY A 43 1.85 -3.06 -11.42
CA GLY A 43 2.60 -1.80 -11.31
C GLY A 43 3.44 -1.70 -10.04
N ILE A 44 4.11 -2.79 -9.63
CA ILE A 44 4.85 -2.85 -8.35
C ILE A 44 6.01 -1.86 -8.27
N GLU A 45 6.55 -1.43 -9.42
CA GLU A 45 7.69 -0.51 -9.52
C GLU A 45 7.28 0.97 -9.40
N ASN A 46 5.98 1.27 -9.40
CA ASN A 46 5.48 2.65 -9.41
C ASN A 46 5.76 3.39 -8.10
N CYS A 47 5.74 4.71 -8.18
CA CYS A 47 5.57 5.56 -7.01
C CYS A 47 4.12 5.47 -6.50
N PHE A 48 3.95 5.22 -5.21
CA PHE A 48 2.63 5.12 -4.56
C PHE A 48 2.21 6.40 -3.84
N ALA A 49 3.00 7.47 -3.93
CA ALA A 49 2.67 8.78 -3.36
C ALA A 49 2.11 9.78 -4.38
N HIS A 50 2.36 9.56 -5.67
CA HIS A 50 1.93 10.47 -6.74
C HIS A 50 1.15 9.71 -7.82
N PRO A 51 0.15 10.34 -8.45
CA PRO A 51 -0.62 9.73 -9.53
C PRO A 51 0.27 9.25 -10.68
N MET A 52 -0.04 8.10 -11.25
CA MET A 52 0.78 7.46 -12.29
C MET A 52 0.89 8.28 -13.57
N ASP A 53 -0.12 9.07 -13.91
CA ASP A 53 -0.14 9.93 -15.11
C ASP A 53 0.74 11.18 -14.98
N THR A 54 1.10 11.56 -13.77
CA THR A 54 1.89 12.77 -13.49
C THR A 54 3.26 12.47 -12.85
N CYS A 55 3.54 11.21 -12.53
CA CYS A 55 4.79 10.78 -11.92
C CYS A 55 5.49 9.71 -12.78
N GLY A 56 6.55 10.09 -13.49
CA GLY A 56 7.38 9.17 -14.27
C GLY A 56 8.32 8.29 -13.46
N CYS A 57 8.35 8.44 -12.14
CA CYS A 57 9.32 7.77 -11.29
C CYS A 57 8.94 6.31 -10.99
N GLN A 58 9.91 5.42 -11.17
CA GLN A 58 9.80 4.01 -10.82
C GLN A 58 11.08 3.54 -10.10
N ILE A 59 10.95 2.52 -9.25
CA ILE A 59 12.11 1.78 -8.72
C ILE A 59 12.56 0.72 -9.74
N SER A 60 13.79 0.24 -9.64
CA SER A 60 14.25 -0.81 -10.54
C SER A 60 13.57 -2.15 -10.27
N ALA A 61 13.36 -2.96 -11.31
CA ALA A 61 12.79 -4.30 -11.16
C ALA A 61 13.66 -5.21 -10.27
N VAL A 62 14.98 -5.00 -10.26
CA VAL A 62 15.91 -5.75 -9.40
C VAL A 62 15.68 -5.41 -7.93
N ASP A 63 15.50 -4.12 -7.60
CA ASP A 63 15.24 -3.67 -6.23
C ASP A 63 13.87 -4.15 -5.74
N VAL A 64 12.86 -4.14 -6.61
CA VAL A 64 11.55 -4.73 -6.32
C VAL A 64 11.67 -6.21 -5.98
N GLN A 65 12.41 -6.99 -6.78
CA GLN A 65 12.60 -8.43 -6.53
C GLN A 65 13.38 -8.69 -5.23
N ALA A 66 14.30 -7.81 -4.89
CA ALA A 66 15.05 -7.88 -3.64
C ALA A 66 14.23 -7.43 -2.41
N GLY A 67 13.01 -6.87 -2.60
CA GLY A 67 12.20 -6.30 -1.53
C GLY A 67 12.87 -5.10 -0.85
N VAL A 68 13.65 -4.33 -1.60
CA VAL A 68 14.43 -3.20 -1.10
C VAL A 68 13.79 -1.90 -1.58
N SER A 69 13.65 -0.92 -0.68
CA SER A 69 13.39 0.44 -1.09
C SER A 69 14.65 1.01 -1.74
N ALA A 70 14.52 1.43 -2.97
CA ALA A 70 15.59 2.00 -3.77
C ALA A 70 15.28 3.42 -4.18
N ASP A 71 16.31 4.10 -4.69
CA ASP A 71 16.12 5.40 -5.29
C ASP A 71 15.22 5.26 -6.53
N PHE A 72 14.22 6.10 -6.61
CA PHE A 72 13.35 6.16 -7.78
C PHE A 72 14.11 6.72 -8.97
N HIS A 73 14.05 6.02 -10.10
CA HIS A 73 14.61 6.46 -11.37
C HIS A 73 13.54 7.18 -12.19
N GLY A 74 13.97 8.13 -12.99
CA GLY A 74 13.12 8.94 -13.85
C GLY A 74 13.02 10.40 -13.43
N ASN A 75 12.65 11.22 -14.38
CA ASN A 75 12.43 12.65 -14.20
C ASN A 75 10.90 12.87 -14.09
N ARG A 76 10.47 13.86 -13.30
CA ARG A 76 9.05 14.25 -13.21
C ARG A 76 8.40 14.59 -14.55
N GLN A 77 9.18 14.89 -15.56
CA GLN A 77 8.73 15.18 -16.92
C GLN A 77 8.65 13.94 -17.81
N ASP A 78 9.23 12.81 -17.35
CA ASP A 78 9.20 11.57 -18.11
C ASP A 78 7.82 10.91 -17.97
N ILE A 79 7.35 10.34 -19.06
CA ILE A 79 6.11 9.56 -19.04
C ILE A 79 6.36 8.29 -18.21
N ASN A 80 5.42 7.97 -17.33
CA ASN A 80 5.51 6.77 -16.54
C ASN A 80 5.52 5.51 -17.44
N PRO A 81 6.58 4.68 -17.39
CA PRO A 81 6.67 3.48 -18.23
C PRO A 81 5.50 2.52 -18.06
N PHE A 82 4.89 2.44 -16.87
CA PHE A 82 3.69 1.65 -16.66
C PHE A 82 2.50 2.20 -17.45
N VAL A 83 2.34 3.51 -17.51
CA VAL A 83 1.25 4.15 -18.27
C VAL A 83 1.45 3.93 -19.77
N GLU A 84 2.69 3.95 -20.26
CA GLU A 84 3.00 3.63 -21.66
C GLU A 84 2.68 2.15 -21.97
N ASP A 85 3.03 1.23 -21.08
CA ASP A 85 2.68 -0.18 -21.21
C ASP A 85 1.15 -0.37 -21.19
N LEU A 86 0.44 0.33 -20.30
CA LEU A 86 -1.03 0.30 -20.23
C LEU A 86 -1.68 0.78 -21.53
N LYS A 87 -1.21 1.90 -22.10
CA LYS A 87 -1.66 2.39 -23.42
C LYS A 87 -1.44 1.36 -24.50
N GLY A 88 -0.24 0.77 -24.54
CA GLY A 88 0.10 -0.23 -25.54
C GLY A 88 -0.77 -1.50 -25.44
N TRP A 89 -1.05 -1.97 -24.23
CA TRP A 89 -1.96 -3.08 -24.00
C TRP A 89 -3.40 -2.74 -24.36
N ALA A 90 -3.89 -1.54 -24.02
CA ALA A 90 -5.23 -1.07 -24.38
C ALA A 90 -5.46 -1.00 -25.89
N ALA A 91 -4.40 -0.79 -26.68
CA ALA A 91 -4.48 -0.78 -28.13
C ALA A 91 -4.64 -2.18 -28.77
N ILE A 92 -4.39 -3.26 -28.03
CA ILE A 92 -4.36 -4.64 -28.57
C ILE A 92 -5.18 -5.66 -27.77
N CYS A 93 -5.76 -5.27 -26.63
CA CYS A 93 -6.50 -6.16 -25.72
C CYS A 93 -7.67 -5.44 -25.08
N ASP A 94 -8.88 -5.97 -25.24
CA ASP A 94 -10.11 -5.43 -24.65
C ASP A 94 -10.35 -5.88 -23.21
N ASN A 95 -9.59 -6.88 -22.73
CA ASN A 95 -9.76 -7.49 -21.41
C ASN A 95 -8.55 -7.17 -20.51
N LEU A 96 -8.45 -5.90 -20.09
CA LEU A 96 -7.38 -5.46 -19.20
C LEU A 96 -7.83 -5.48 -17.74
N TYR A 97 -6.98 -6.03 -16.90
CA TYR A 97 -7.07 -5.96 -15.44
C TYR A 97 -5.79 -5.36 -14.88
N ILE A 98 -5.90 -4.78 -13.69
CA ILE A 98 -4.75 -4.24 -12.96
C ILE A 98 -4.53 -5.04 -11.68
N TRP A 99 -3.27 -5.25 -11.33
CA TRP A 99 -2.85 -5.61 -9.98
C TRP A 99 -2.14 -4.41 -9.38
N ASP A 100 -2.83 -3.76 -8.44
CA ASP A 100 -2.33 -2.60 -7.73
C ASP A 100 -1.98 -2.96 -6.27
N TYR A 101 -1.20 -2.10 -5.62
CA TYR A 101 -0.63 -2.34 -4.29
C TYR A 101 -1.04 -1.21 -3.36
N THR A 102 -1.54 -1.51 -2.16
CA THR A 102 -2.20 -0.52 -1.32
C THR A 102 -1.57 -0.31 0.04
N THR A 103 -0.46 -1.00 0.36
CA THR A 103 0.20 -0.91 1.66
C THR A 103 1.71 -1.02 1.53
N ASN A 104 2.43 -0.78 2.63
CA ASN A 104 3.85 -1.07 2.74
C ASN A 104 4.03 -2.52 3.23
N TYR A 105 4.58 -3.40 2.41
CA TYR A 105 4.73 -4.83 2.72
C TYR A 105 5.92 -5.13 3.62
N ALA A 106 6.93 -4.27 3.61
CA ALA A 106 8.06 -4.38 4.52
C ALA A 106 7.70 -3.95 5.95
N ASN A 107 6.65 -3.13 6.13
CA ASN A 107 6.27 -2.55 7.40
C ASN A 107 4.76 -2.24 7.41
N TYR A 108 3.90 -3.23 7.62
CA TYR A 108 2.44 -3.08 7.53
C TYR A 108 1.88 -1.94 8.39
N LEU A 109 2.40 -1.80 9.61
CA LEU A 109 1.93 -0.77 10.55
C LEU A 109 2.49 0.63 10.26
N GLN A 110 3.50 0.75 9.40
CA GLN A 110 4.04 2.05 9.04
C GLN A 110 2.97 2.89 8.30
N PRO A 111 2.74 4.16 8.67
CA PRO A 111 1.93 5.06 7.87
C PRO A 111 2.44 5.10 6.42
N PHE A 112 1.52 5.02 5.45
CA PHE A 112 1.85 4.96 4.03
C PHE A 112 1.04 6.00 3.26
N PRO A 113 1.70 7.00 2.60
CA PRO A 113 1.05 8.20 2.09
C PRO A 113 0.42 7.98 0.70
N ASN A 114 -0.41 6.95 0.55
CA ASN A 114 -0.98 6.56 -0.73
C ASN A 114 -2.46 6.92 -0.92
N LEU A 115 -3.11 7.60 0.01
CA LEU A 115 -4.53 7.92 -0.12
C LEU A 115 -4.83 8.80 -1.34
N LYS A 116 -3.93 9.75 -1.63
CA LYS A 116 -4.07 10.70 -2.76
C LYS A 116 -4.15 10.01 -4.12
N VAL A 117 -3.43 8.90 -4.30
CA VAL A 117 -3.33 8.23 -5.60
C VAL A 117 -4.47 7.27 -5.89
N LEU A 118 -5.23 6.83 -4.87
CA LEU A 118 -6.27 5.82 -5.05
C LEU A 118 -7.31 6.24 -6.09
N GLN A 119 -7.82 7.46 -5.99
CA GLN A 119 -8.82 7.97 -6.93
C GLN A 119 -8.22 8.22 -8.31
N ALA A 120 -7.11 8.95 -8.39
CA ALA A 120 -6.48 9.34 -9.65
C ALA A 120 -6.09 8.12 -10.50
N ASN A 121 -5.51 7.09 -9.86
CA ASN A 121 -5.12 5.87 -10.56
C ASN A 121 -6.34 5.07 -11.05
N LEU A 122 -7.44 5.01 -10.29
CA LEU A 122 -8.67 4.35 -10.74
C LEU A 122 -9.33 5.08 -11.92
N GLN A 123 -9.32 6.42 -11.92
CA GLN A 123 -9.77 7.23 -13.05
C GLN A 123 -8.91 6.99 -14.29
N LEU A 124 -7.58 6.93 -14.11
CA LEU A 124 -6.65 6.58 -15.17
C LEU A 124 -6.95 5.18 -15.75
N PHE A 125 -7.16 4.17 -14.91
CA PHE A 125 -7.49 2.82 -15.35
C PHE A 125 -8.81 2.78 -16.15
N GLN A 126 -9.82 3.51 -15.69
CA GLN A 126 -11.10 3.66 -16.40
C GLN A 126 -10.89 4.27 -17.80
N THR A 127 -10.06 5.29 -17.92
CA THR A 127 -9.74 5.96 -19.20
C THR A 127 -9.17 4.98 -20.25
N TYR A 128 -8.41 3.98 -19.80
CA TYR A 128 -7.84 2.94 -20.67
C TYR A 128 -8.67 1.66 -20.77
N GLY A 129 -9.94 1.70 -20.34
CA GLY A 129 -10.87 0.57 -20.51
C GLY A 129 -10.56 -0.63 -19.61
N VAL A 130 -9.86 -0.45 -18.50
CA VAL A 130 -9.62 -1.51 -17.51
C VAL A 130 -10.95 -1.97 -16.93
N LYS A 131 -11.18 -3.29 -16.94
CA LYS A 131 -12.44 -3.91 -16.51
C LYS A 131 -12.40 -4.43 -15.07
N GLY A 132 -11.22 -4.60 -14.50
CA GLY A 132 -11.10 -5.11 -13.13
C GLY A 132 -9.78 -4.71 -12.48
N VAL A 133 -9.83 -4.50 -11.16
CA VAL A 133 -8.66 -4.16 -10.34
C VAL A 133 -8.58 -5.12 -9.18
N PHE A 134 -7.41 -5.73 -8.99
CA PHE A 134 -7.04 -6.41 -7.77
C PHE A 134 -6.17 -5.46 -6.95
N ALA A 135 -6.75 -4.83 -5.94
CA ALA A 135 -6.06 -3.96 -5.00
C ALA A 135 -5.50 -4.80 -3.86
N GLN A 136 -4.22 -5.18 -3.95
CA GLN A 136 -3.56 -6.01 -2.96
C GLN A 136 -3.38 -5.24 -1.65
N GLY A 137 -4.04 -5.72 -0.60
CA GLY A 137 -3.82 -5.29 0.78
C GLY A 137 -2.80 -6.17 1.50
N ASN A 138 -2.97 -6.34 2.81
CA ASN A 138 -2.17 -7.24 3.62
C ASN A 138 -2.43 -8.71 3.27
N PHE A 139 -1.40 -9.54 3.37
CA PHE A 139 -1.55 -10.99 3.24
C PHE A 139 -2.38 -11.60 4.38
N ALA A 140 -2.20 -11.07 5.58
CA ALA A 140 -2.85 -11.58 6.80
C ALA A 140 -4.35 -11.31 6.85
N HIS A 141 -5.03 -12.16 7.59
CA HIS A 141 -6.39 -11.88 8.02
C HIS A 141 -6.40 -10.72 9.03
N GLY A 142 -7.18 -9.69 8.75
CA GLY A 142 -7.41 -8.62 9.69
C GLY A 142 -6.90 -7.25 9.28
N GLN A 143 -6.85 -6.37 10.24
CA GLN A 143 -6.70 -4.92 10.06
C GLN A 143 -5.28 -4.49 10.40
N THR A 144 -4.30 -5.08 9.74
CA THR A 144 -2.91 -5.01 10.16
C THR A 144 -2.10 -3.87 9.54
N SER A 145 -2.65 -3.08 8.61
CA SER A 145 -1.94 -1.92 8.07
C SER A 145 -2.51 -0.60 8.59
N ALA A 146 -1.67 0.44 8.55
CA ALA A 146 -2.09 1.79 8.89
C ALA A 146 -3.28 2.23 8.01
N LEU A 147 -4.32 2.77 8.63
CA LEU A 147 -5.57 3.21 7.99
C LEU A 147 -6.25 2.13 7.13
N ALA A 148 -6.08 0.84 7.47
CA ALA A 148 -6.58 -0.28 6.67
C ALA A 148 -8.08 -0.17 6.37
N GLN A 149 -8.89 0.13 7.39
CA GLN A 149 -10.35 0.22 7.25
C GLN A 149 -10.77 1.38 6.35
N LEU A 150 -10.10 2.52 6.48
CA LEU A 150 -10.31 3.67 5.59
C LEU A 150 -9.96 3.29 4.15
N LYS A 151 -8.81 2.69 3.90
CA LYS A 151 -8.39 2.28 2.55
C LYS A 151 -9.38 1.31 1.91
N ILE A 152 -9.86 0.30 2.66
CA ILE A 152 -10.86 -0.65 2.18
C ILE A 152 -12.16 0.06 1.81
N TYR A 153 -12.63 0.99 2.66
CA TYR A 153 -13.82 1.77 2.39
C TYR A 153 -13.66 2.65 1.14
N LEU A 154 -12.53 3.37 1.04
CA LEU A 154 -12.25 4.25 -0.11
C LEU A 154 -12.19 3.43 -1.40
N LEU A 155 -11.46 2.33 -1.42
CA LEU A 155 -11.37 1.45 -2.59
C LEU A 155 -12.74 0.89 -2.98
N GLY A 156 -13.53 0.42 -2.03
CA GLY A 156 -14.89 -0.07 -2.30
C GLY A 156 -15.80 0.99 -2.95
N LYS A 157 -15.71 2.24 -2.50
CA LYS A 157 -16.47 3.37 -3.07
C LYS A 157 -15.94 3.80 -4.43
N LEU A 158 -14.63 3.95 -4.56
CA LEU A 158 -13.98 4.44 -5.78
C LEU A 158 -13.97 3.40 -6.90
N LEU A 159 -13.92 2.11 -6.60
CA LEU A 159 -14.10 1.04 -7.60
C LEU A 159 -15.52 1.01 -8.16
N TRP A 160 -16.51 1.43 -7.38
CA TRP A 160 -17.89 1.58 -7.85
C TRP A 160 -18.07 2.86 -8.67
N ASN A 161 -17.55 3.99 -8.18
CA ASN A 161 -17.60 5.28 -8.86
C ASN A 161 -16.32 6.09 -8.57
N PRO A 162 -15.34 6.08 -9.48
CA PRO A 162 -14.06 6.77 -9.29
C PRO A 162 -14.18 8.31 -9.26
N ASP A 163 -15.33 8.88 -9.64
CA ASP A 163 -15.54 10.33 -9.63
C ASP A 163 -16.09 10.85 -8.28
N THR A 164 -16.34 9.95 -7.32
CA THR A 164 -16.79 10.36 -5.98
C THR A 164 -15.69 11.14 -5.27
N PRO A 165 -15.95 12.36 -4.74
CA PRO A 165 -14.92 13.19 -4.12
C PRO A 165 -14.23 12.51 -2.95
N LEU A 166 -12.91 12.28 -3.07
CA LEU A 166 -12.08 11.52 -2.12
C LEU A 166 -12.17 12.09 -0.69
N ASP A 167 -12.03 13.41 -0.52
CA ASP A 167 -12.04 14.04 0.80
C ASP A 167 -13.40 13.91 1.49
N GLY A 168 -14.48 13.94 0.71
CA GLY A 168 -15.84 13.66 1.20
C GLY A 168 -15.99 12.23 1.71
N LEU A 169 -15.38 11.26 1.02
CA LEU A 169 -15.35 9.86 1.47
C LEU A 169 -14.52 9.68 2.74
N ILE A 170 -13.36 10.32 2.84
CA ILE A 170 -12.52 10.31 4.05
C ILE A 170 -13.31 10.86 5.24
N HIS A 171 -13.93 12.03 5.08
CA HIS A 171 -14.74 12.64 6.12
C HIS A 171 -15.90 11.73 6.55
N ALA A 172 -16.68 11.21 5.60
CA ALA A 172 -17.82 10.33 5.88
C ALA A 172 -17.39 9.05 6.64
N PHE A 173 -16.27 8.44 6.23
CA PHE A 173 -15.73 7.28 6.93
C PHE A 173 -15.30 7.64 8.37
N CYS A 174 -14.50 8.69 8.53
CA CYS A 174 -13.95 9.05 9.84
C CYS A 174 -15.08 9.37 10.83
N HIS A 175 -16.10 10.10 10.43
CA HIS A 175 -17.25 10.37 11.29
C HIS A 175 -18.04 9.12 11.65
N GLY A 176 -18.31 8.24 10.69
CA GLY A 176 -19.04 7.01 10.95
C GLY A 176 -18.25 5.97 11.77
N TYR A 177 -16.92 5.91 11.55
CA TYR A 177 -16.08 4.87 12.15
C TYR A 177 -15.47 5.29 13.49
N TYR A 178 -15.02 6.54 13.64
CA TYR A 178 -14.37 7.01 14.87
C TYR A 178 -15.31 7.85 15.76
N GLY A 179 -16.56 8.06 15.33
CA GLY A 179 -17.59 8.75 16.12
C GLY A 179 -17.16 10.14 16.61
N PRO A 180 -17.12 10.41 17.94
CA PRO A 180 -16.75 11.72 18.46
C PRO A 180 -15.36 12.22 18.03
N ALA A 181 -14.44 11.32 17.67
CA ALA A 181 -13.12 11.68 17.16
C ALA A 181 -13.08 11.88 15.64
N GLY A 182 -14.23 11.86 14.94
CA GLY A 182 -14.31 11.88 13.48
C GLY A 182 -13.58 13.04 12.81
N ASP A 183 -13.74 14.27 13.32
CA ASP A 183 -13.08 15.46 12.77
C ASP A 183 -11.55 15.37 12.91
N VAL A 184 -11.05 14.95 14.07
CA VAL A 184 -9.63 14.83 14.33
C VAL A 184 -9.02 13.70 13.52
N MET A 185 -9.73 12.57 13.38
CA MET A 185 -9.28 11.46 12.54
C MET A 185 -9.35 11.78 11.05
N THR A 186 -10.23 12.69 10.63
CA THR A 186 -10.20 13.26 9.27
C THR A 186 -8.92 14.05 9.04
N GLN A 187 -8.55 14.93 9.98
CA GLN A 187 -7.29 15.67 9.90
C GLN A 187 -6.07 14.74 9.90
N TYR A 188 -6.09 13.69 10.71
CA TYR A 188 -5.04 12.65 10.71
C TYR A 188 -4.92 11.94 9.36
N ALA A 189 -6.03 11.55 8.74
CA ALA A 189 -6.02 10.91 7.43
C ALA A 189 -5.53 11.88 6.33
N LEU A 190 -5.95 13.15 6.37
CA LEU A 190 -5.49 14.18 5.43
C LEU A 190 -4.01 14.51 5.61
N LEU A 191 -3.48 14.51 6.84
CA LEU A 191 -2.05 14.65 7.09
C LEU A 191 -1.26 13.57 6.32
N TRP A 192 -1.64 12.30 6.44
CA TRP A 192 -0.96 11.20 5.72
C TRP A 192 -1.23 11.22 4.21
N LYS A 193 -2.36 11.73 3.76
CA LYS A 193 -2.65 11.94 2.34
C LYS A 193 -1.62 12.88 1.68
N GLU A 194 -1.16 13.90 2.40
CA GLU A 194 -0.26 14.92 1.87
C GLU A 194 1.21 14.76 2.34
N ALA A 195 1.50 13.84 3.28
CA ALA A 195 2.81 13.70 3.92
C ALA A 195 3.97 13.46 2.96
N ALA A 196 3.73 12.81 1.82
CA ALA A 196 4.78 12.56 0.85
C ALA A 196 5.37 13.87 0.27
N GLY A 197 4.56 14.91 0.12
CA GLY A 197 4.99 16.18 -0.49
C GLY A 197 5.60 15.96 -1.87
N GLN A 198 6.93 16.09 -1.95
CA GLN A 198 7.72 15.84 -3.14
C GLN A 198 8.46 14.49 -3.13
N HIS A 199 8.38 13.75 -2.02
CA HIS A 199 9.06 12.46 -1.87
C HIS A 199 8.25 11.33 -2.49
N HIS A 200 8.93 10.42 -3.15
CA HIS A 200 8.29 9.23 -3.68
C HIS A 200 8.14 8.17 -2.60
N ALA A 201 7.15 7.29 -2.75
CA ALA A 201 6.91 6.19 -1.82
C ALA A 201 6.92 4.84 -2.54
N SER A 202 7.70 3.91 -2.00
CA SER A 202 7.73 2.50 -2.38
C SER A 202 6.96 1.65 -1.37
N ILE A 203 6.39 0.56 -1.83
CA ILE A 203 5.76 -0.45 -0.96
C ILE A 203 6.75 -1.19 -0.04
N TYR A 204 8.03 -0.85 -0.09
CA TYR A 204 9.10 -1.40 0.75
C TYR A 204 9.85 -0.32 1.54
N ASP A 205 9.28 0.88 1.67
CA ASP A 205 9.93 1.98 2.36
C ASP A 205 10.28 1.64 3.82
N PRO A 206 11.47 2.03 4.27
CA PRO A 206 11.90 1.83 5.65
C PRO A 206 11.19 2.83 6.59
N PRO A 207 11.19 2.59 7.90
CA PRO A 207 10.66 3.53 8.89
C PRO A 207 11.40 4.88 8.97
N THR A 208 12.45 5.06 8.19
CA THR A 208 13.20 6.33 8.00
C THR A 208 12.81 7.06 6.71
N ALA A 209 11.75 6.63 6.03
CA ALA A 209 11.28 7.28 4.80
C ALA A 209 11.04 8.79 5.04
N PRO A 210 11.37 9.67 4.07
CA PRO A 210 11.32 11.12 4.25
C PRO A 210 9.95 11.67 4.68
N TYR A 211 8.86 11.03 4.28
CA TYR A 211 7.50 11.42 4.68
C TYR A 211 7.17 11.11 6.17
N LEU A 212 8.07 10.46 6.87
CA LEU A 212 7.99 10.20 8.32
C LEU A 212 8.93 11.14 9.08
N ASP A 213 9.06 12.39 8.65
CA ASP A 213 9.88 13.38 9.35
C ASP A 213 9.32 13.71 10.75
N ASP A 214 10.15 14.34 11.57
CA ASP A 214 9.80 14.61 12.96
C ASP A 214 8.62 15.58 13.10
N ASP A 215 8.46 16.53 12.18
CA ASP A 215 7.35 17.47 12.17
C ASP A 215 6.02 16.76 11.86
N THR A 216 6.00 15.93 10.81
CA THR A 216 4.83 15.11 10.45
C THR A 216 4.46 14.16 11.59
N LEU A 217 5.43 13.47 12.18
CA LEU A 217 5.19 12.55 13.30
C LEU A 217 4.71 13.30 14.55
N SER A 218 5.24 14.50 14.84
CA SER A 218 4.78 15.32 15.94
C SER A 218 3.33 15.75 15.76
N GLN A 219 2.94 16.20 14.57
CA GLN A 219 1.56 16.56 14.25
C GLN A 219 0.63 15.33 14.35
N ALA A 220 1.04 14.19 13.81
CA ALA A 220 0.27 12.94 13.89
C ALA A 220 0.04 12.49 15.33
N ASN A 221 1.06 12.59 16.21
CA ASN A 221 0.91 12.27 17.63
C ASN A 221 -0.07 13.21 18.35
N LYS A 222 0.01 14.53 18.11
CA LYS A 222 -0.93 15.51 18.70
C LYS A 222 -2.37 15.22 18.30
N LEU A 223 -2.61 14.92 17.03
CA LEU A 223 -3.95 14.54 16.55
C LEU A 223 -4.42 13.24 17.21
N MET A 224 -3.54 12.28 17.36
CA MET A 224 -3.89 11.00 17.99
C MET A 224 -4.23 11.15 19.48
N GLU A 225 -3.50 12.00 20.24
CA GLU A 225 -3.81 12.33 21.64
C GLU A 225 -5.19 12.99 21.77
N GLN A 226 -5.52 13.91 20.86
CA GLN A 226 -6.86 14.52 20.81
C GLN A 226 -7.94 13.49 20.49
N ALA A 227 -7.69 12.62 19.52
CA ALA A 227 -8.62 11.56 19.14
C ALA A 227 -8.90 10.58 20.29
N GLU A 228 -7.87 10.20 21.07
CA GLU A 228 -8.02 9.36 22.24
C GLU A 228 -8.92 10.01 23.30
N THR A 229 -8.73 11.31 23.53
CA THR A 229 -9.55 12.05 24.49
C THR A 229 -11.02 12.08 24.09
N LEU A 230 -11.31 12.28 22.80
CA LEU A 230 -12.66 12.34 22.26
C LEU A 230 -13.32 10.95 22.17
N ALA A 231 -12.55 9.93 21.86
CA ALA A 231 -13.03 8.55 21.66
C ALA A 231 -12.95 7.72 22.96
N ALA A 232 -13.29 8.28 24.11
CA ALA A 232 -13.17 7.58 25.39
C ALA A 232 -14.07 6.33 25.54
N GLN A 233 -15.14 6.22 24.73
CA GLN A 233 -16.11 5.13 24.79
C GLN A 233 -15.89 4.09 23.70
N GLN A 234 -16.23 2.83 24.02
CA GLN A 234 -16.26 1.74 23.03
C GLN A 234 -17.42 1.91 22.04
N PRO A 235 -17.25 1.50 20.79
CA PRO A 235 -16.06 0.86 20.19
C PRO A 235 -15.03 1.85 19.65
N PHE A 236 -15.24 3.14 19.80
CA PHE A 236 -14.42 4.20 19.21
C PHE A 236 -12.99 4.21 19.79
N ASN A 237 -12.87 3.94 21.09
CA ASN A 237 -11.57 3.86 21.75
C ASN A 237 -10.66 2.82 21.08
N ASP A 238 -11.09 1.58 20.93
CA ASP A 238 -10.27 0.53 20.31
C ASP A 238 -9.91 0.84 18.86
N ARG A 239 -10.77 1.53 18.13
CA ARG A 239 -10.50 1.95 16.75
C ARG A 239 -9.40 3.00 16.68
N VAL A 240 -9.41 3.99 17.56
CA VAL A 240 -8.35 5.02 17.68
C VAL A 240 -7.05 4.38 18.19
N GLN A 241 -7.12 3.53 19.24
CA GLN A 241 -5.95 2.82 19.76
C GLN A 241 -5.27 1.96 18.69
N ARG A 242 -6.02 1.36 17.78
CA ARG A 242 -5.45 0.58 16.67
C ARG A 242 -4.64 1.46 15.72
N GLU A 243 -5.13 2.64 15.35
CA GLU A 243 -4.37 3.57 14.50
C GLU A 243 -3.12 4.12 15.23
N LYS A 244 -3.19 4.32 16.54
CA LYS A 244 -2.05 4.74 17.36
C LYS A 244 -0.90 3.72 17.33
N LEU A 245 -1.18 2.43 17.12
CA LEU A 245 -0.14 1.42 16.99
C LEU A 245 0.83 1.74 15.84
N SER A 246 0.38 2.40 14.79
CA SER A 246 1.23 2.82 13.67
C SER A 246 2.33 3.79 14.11
N LEU A 247 1.99 4.78 14.91
CA LEU A 247 2.96 5.76 15.45
C LEU A 247 3.90 5.12 16.47
N ARG A 248 3.35 4.28 17.38
CA ARG A 248 4.14 3.52 18.35
C ARG A 248 5.12 2.58 17.66
N TYR A 249 4.71 1.91 16.57
CA TYR A 249 5.58 1.07 15.78
C TYR A 249 6.77 1.86 15.23
N VAL A 250 6.53 2.98 14.54
CA VAL A 250 7.60 3.82 13.97
C VAL A 250 8.56 4.30 15.08
N ALA A 251 8.04 4.74 16.22
CA ALA A 251 8.85 5.17 17.35
C ALA A 251 9.75 4.05 17.89
N LEU A 252 9.22 2.82 18.04
CA LEU A 252 9.97 1.66 18.55
C LEU A 252 11.05 1.18 17.60
N VAL A 253 10.75 1.09 16.30
CA VAL A 253 11.73 0.59 15.32
C VAL A 253 12.88 1.56 15.09
N ARG A 254 12.69 2.84 15.37
CA ARG A 254 13.74 3.87 15.29
C ARG A 254 14.69 3.91 16.48
N GLN A 255 14.33 3.29 17.59
CA GLN A 255 15.19 3.23 18.76
C GLN A 255 16.39 2.31 18.54
N ALA A 256 17.55 2.67 19.07
CA ALA A 256 18.72 1.82 19.12
C ALA A 256 18.44 0.56 19.97
N LEU A 257 19.11 -0.56 19.66
CA LEU A 257 18.90 -1.83 20.36
C LEU A 257 19.20 -1.75 21.86
N ASP A 258 20.18 -0.94 22.24
CA ASP A 258 20.64 -0.71 23.60
C ASP A 258 19.85 0.36 24.37
N THR A 259 18.78 0.91 23.75
CA THR A 259 17.91 1.89 24.42
C THR A 259 17.28 1.26 25.66
N PRO A 260 17.50 1.84 26.87
CA PRO A 260 16.93 1.31 28.10
C PRO A 260 15.41 1.18 28.04
N GLY A 261 14.88 0.02 28.41
CA GLY A 261 13.44 -0.26 28.42
C GLY A 261 12.81 -0.56 27.06
N ARG A 262 13.58 -0.57 25.96
CA ARG A 262 13.08 -0.83 24.59
C ARG A 262 12.35 -2.17 24.48
N ASP A 263 12.92 -3.24 25.02
CA ASP A 263 12.31 -4.57 24.95
C ASP A 263 10.98 -4.64 25.72
N ALA A 264 10.92 -4.01 26.88
CA ALA A 264 9.67 -3.89 27.64
C ALA A 264 8.61 -3.08 26.88
N ALA A 265 9.01 -2.02 26.17
CA ALA A 265 8.12 -1.23 25.33
C ALA A 265 7.63 -2.03 24.11
N ILE A 266 8.48 -2.88 23.51
CA ILE A 266 8.07 -3.80 22.44
C ILE A 266 7.09 -4.86 22.95
N ASP A 267 7.30 -5.40 24.18
CA ASP A 267 6.37 -6.36 24.77
C ASP A 267 5.00 -5.73 25.07
N ALA A 268 4.97 -4.51 25.60
CA ALA A 268 3.73 -3.77 25.80
C ALA A 268 3.02 -3.46 24.47
N PHE A 269 3.78 -3.06 23.44
CA PHE A 269 3.24 -2.89 22.10
C PHE A 269 2.64 -4.20 21.55
N ALA A 270 3.33 -5.32 21.69
CA ALA A 270 2.87 -6.62 21.22
C ALA A 270 1.59 -7.08 21.94
N GLN A 271 1.46 -6.80 23.24
CA GLN A 271 0.25 -7.09 24.00
C GLN A 271 -0.94 -6.30 23.48
N ASP A 272 -0.78 -4.98 23.28
CA ASP A 272 -1.83 -4.11 22.73
C ASP A 272 -2.19 -4.52 21.28
N ALA A 273 -1.18 -4.80 20.47
CA ALA A 273 -1.38 -5.22 19.08
C ALA A 273 -2.23 -6.49 19.00
N ARG A 274 -1.93 -7.52 19.82
CA ARG A 274 -2.76 -8.75 19.89
C ARG A 274 -4.18 -8.45 20.34
N ARG A 275 -4.35 -7.66 21.40
CA ARG A 275 -5.66 -7.26 21.92
C ARG A 275 -6.50 -6.55 20.84
N LEU A 276 -5.87 -5.75 20.01
CA LEU A 276 -6.50 -4.97 18.93
C LEU A 276 -6.60 -5.73 17.59
N GLY A 277 -6.24 -7.02 17.58
CA GLY A 277 -6.44 -7.90 16.42
C GLY A 277 -5.37 -7.77 15.33
N ILE A 278 -4.18 -7.25 15.65
CA ILE A 278 -3.05 -7.25 14.72
C ILE A 278 -2.43 -8.65 14.68
N THR A 279 -2.36 -9.23 13.49
CA THR A 279 -1.90 -10.60 13.29
C THR A 279 -0.55 -10.69 12.60
N GLU A 280 -0.08 -9.62 11.97
CA GLU A 280 1.22 -9.53 11.29
C GLU A 280 1.78 -8.11 11.37
N VAL A 281 3.11 -7.99 11.33
CA VAL A 281 3.83 -6.71 11.26
C VAL A 281 4.56 -6.57 9.92
N PHE A 282 5.00 -7.69 9.36
CA PHE A 282 5.69 -7.81 8.08
C PHE A 282 4.97 -8.84 7.21
N GLU A 283 5.06 -8.69 5.90
CA GLU A 283 4.46 -9.65 4.97
C GLU A 283 4.97 -11.06 5.21
N ARG A 284 4.05 -12.03 5.31
CA ARG A 284 4.32 -13.47 5.44
C ARG A 284 5.18 -13.87 6.65
N LYS A 285 5.23 -13.03 7.68
CA LYS A 285 5.96 -13.34 8.90
C LYS A 285 4.99 -13.41 10.08
N ALA A 286 4.99 -14.55 10.76
CA ALA A 286 4.17 -14.75 11.95
C ALA A 286 4.41 -13.63 12.98
N PHE A 287 3.36 -13.24 13.70
CA PHE A 287 3.41 -12.11 14.63
C PHE A 287 4.55 -12.22 15.66
N ASP A 288 4.66 -13.37 16.34
CA ASP A 288 5.68 -13.59 17.37
C ASP A 288 7.10 -13.54 16.79
N ALA A 289 7.31 -14.12 15.61
CA ALA A 289 8.58 -14.03 14.91
C ALA A 289 8.91 -12.59 14.48
N SER A 290 7.89 -11.78 14.20
CA SER A 290 8.07 -10.34 13.93
C SER A 290 8.49 -9.57 15.17
N ILE A 291 7.88 -9.86 16.32
CA ILE A 291 8.24 -9.23 17.62
C ILE A 291 9.67 -9.61 18.03
N ASP A 292 10.02 -10.88 17.92
CA ASP A 292 11.39 -11.35 18.15
C ASP A 292 12.42 -10.69 17.23
N PHE A 293 12.05 -10.51 15.96
CA PHE A 293 12.89 -9.80 14.99
C PHE A 293 13.09 -8.35 15.39
N LEU A 294 12.02 -7.64 15.79
CA LEU A 294 12.12 -6.25 16.27
C LEU A 294 13.06 -6.09 17.46
N LYS A 295 13.08 -7.04 18.40
CA LYS A 295 13.98 -7.01 19.57
C LYS A 295 15.46 -7.23 19.19
N LYS A 296 15.73 -8.04 18.18
CA LYS A 296 17.08 -8.51 17.84
C LYS A 296 17.75 -7.75 16.69
N THR A 297 16.95 -7.01 15.91
CA THR A 297 17.45 -6.42 14.68
C THR A 297 17.46 -4.91 14.79
N PRO A 298 18.63 -4.25 14.63
CA PRO A 298 18.69 -2.80 14.59
C PRO A 298 18.01 -2.31 13.31
N LEU A 299 17.39 -1.14 13.38
CA LEU A 299 17.02 -0.43 12.17
C LEU A 299 18.32 -0.09 11.42
N ARG A 300 18.62 -0.86 10.37
CA ARG A 300 19.77 -0.53 9.52
C ARG A 300 19.38 0.67 8.65
N ILE A 301 20.00 1.81 8.90
CA ILE A 301 20.02 2.99 8.01
C ILE A 301 20.86 2.69 6.75
N SER A 302 21.13 1.46 6.41
CA SER A 302 21.92 1.08 5.25
C SER A 302 21.03 0.55 4.13
N ARG A 303 21.38 0.88 2.91
CA ARG A 303 20.80 0.45 1.63
C ARG A 303 20.67 -1.08 1.43
N LEU A 304 20.94 -1.89 2.45
CA LEU A 304 21.01 -3.35 2.42
C LEU A 304 20.16 -4.03 3.51
N GLY A 305 19.12 -3.41 4.00
CA GLY A 305 18.47 -3.81 5.27
C GLY A 305 17.22 -4.68 5.21
N VAL A 306 16.72 -5.05 4.05
CA VAL A 306 15.75 -6.15 3.96
C VAL A 306 16.56 -7.38 3.59
N GLN A 307 16.74 -8.33 4.52
CA GLN A 307 17.19 -9.65 4.13
C GLN A 307 16.27 -10.14 3.03
N SER A 308 16.85 -10.42 1.87
CA SER A 308 16.17 -11.07 0.76
C SER A 308 15.34 -12.22 1.32
N ILE A 309 14.03 -12.05 1.34
CA ILE A 309 13.16 -13.19 1.43
C ILE A 309 13.32 -13.86 0.06
N SER A 310 14.29 -14.77 -0.03
CA SER A 310 14.39 -15.65 -1.16
C SER A 310 13.11 -16.47 -1.18
N TYR A 311 12.23 -16.13 -2.10
CA TYR A 311 11.12 -17.00 -2.44
C TYR A 311 11.72 -18.25 -3.07
N PRO A 312 11.51 -19.45 -2.55
CA PRO A 312 11.74 -20.64 -3.36
C PRO A 312 10.77 -20.56 -4.53
N LEU A 313 11.33 -20.64 -5.74
CA LEU A 313 10.59 -20.77 -6.99
C LEU A 313 9.71 -22.01 -6.95
#